data_fcf177587225c7170611825ca690b547
#
_entry.id   fcf177587225c7170611825ca690b547
#
_cell.length_a   1.000
_cell.length_b   1.000
_cell.length_c   1.000
_cell.angle_alpha   90.00
_cell.angle_beta   90.00
_cell.angle_gamma   90.00
#
_symmetry.space_group_name_H-M   'P 1'
#
loop_
_entity.id
_entity.type
_entity.pdbx_description
1 polymer ?
#
loop_
_entity_poly.entity_id
_entity_poly.type
_entity_poly.pdbx_seq_one_letter_code
_entity_poly.pdbx_strand_id
1 'polypeptide(L)'
;MARPVGTVTRGTTNPNRLRRMDRWIAATHGAALRRAATPLAVDLGYGAAPWTAVELLRRLRTAAPRTQVVGVEIDPARVTAAEPYACEGLTFRHGGFEVPVPGRPTLIRAANVLRQYDEDEVAAVWARLCARLEPAARLDPAAPSPPGRAHPTTGPHPATGPRPTPGPHSPTAPYPSGGLLVEGTCDEIGRRHVWVALGPEGPRTVTFATRLGSLDRPSDLAERLPKALIHRNVPGEPVHAFLRDFDRAWAAAAPYASYGARQRWIRTIRALSADWPVRDGVSRWRQGEVTVAWEALAPRFGG
;
A
#
# COMPACT_ATOMS: atom_id res chain seq x y z
N MET A 1 -14.94 14.90 25.81
CA MET A 1 -14.38 14.15 24.66
C MET A 1 -13.46 13.06 25.19
N ALA A 2 -13.50 11.86 24.62
CA ALA A 2 -12.57 10.79 25.02
C ALA A 2 -11.13 11.21 24.67
N ARG A 3 -10.16 10.76 25.48
CA ARG A 3 -8.74 11.04 25.24
C ARG A 3 -8.29 10.31 23.96
N PRO A 4 -7.55 10.98 23.04
CA PRO A 4 -6.98 10.34 21.87
C PRO A 4 -6.11 9.13 22.21
N VAL A 5 -6.17 8.10 21.37
CA VAL A 5 -5.41 6.85 21.55
C VAL A 5 -4.15 6.89 20.70
N GLY A 6 -2.99 6.80 21.35
CA GLY A 6 -1.68 6.82 20.71
C GLY A 6 -0.73 7.82 21.35
N THR A 7 0.44 7.99 20.72
CA THR A 7 1.50 8.90 21.15
C THR A 7 1.90 9.86 20.03
N VAL A 8 2.38 11.06 20.39
CA VAL A 8 2.83 12.07 19.42
C VAL A 8 4.03 11.53 18.64
N THR A 9 3.95 11.59 17.31
CA THR A 9 5.05 11.22 16.44
C THR A 9 6.15 12.28 16.42
N ARG A 10 7.43 11.86 16.32
CA ARG A 10 8.57 12.79 16.18
C ARG A 10 8.68 13.42 14.79
N GLY A 11 7.85 13.01 13.84
CA GLY A 11 8.07 13.16 12.41
C GLY A 11 8.07 14.58 11.89
N THR A 12 9.18 14.98 11.31
CA THR A 12 9.21 16.06 10.31
C THR A 12 8.48 15.58 9.06
N THR A 13 7.61 16.42 8.51
CA THR A 13 6.86 16.14 7.30
C THR A 13 7.44 16.95 6.15
N ASN A 14 7.95 16.29 5.10
CA ASN A 14 8.46 16.93 3.90
C ASN A 14 7.47 16.77 2.73
N PRO A 15 7.31 17.77 1.87
CA PRO A 15 6.54 17.64 0.64
C PRO A 15 7.04 16.47 -0.23
N ASN A 16 6.11 15.83 -0.92
CA ASN A 16 6.36 14.68 -1.82
C ASN A 16 6.93 13.41 -1.17
N ARG A 17 7.09 13.39 0.15
CA ARG A 17 7.65 12.25 0.88
C ARG A 17 6.85 10.96 0.64
N LEU A 18 5.51 11.03 0.64
CA LEU A 18 4.62 9.88 0.47
C LEU A 18 4.15 9.65 -0.98
N ARG A 19 4.66 10.40 -1.94
CA ARG A 19 4.21 10.37 -3.33
C ARG A 19 4.15 8.97 -3.95
N ARG A 20 5.07 8.05 -3.58
CA ARG A 20 5.06 6.68 -4.11
C ARG A 20 3.88 5.90 -3.58
N MET A 21 3.70 5.92 -2.26
CA MET A 21 2.57 5.28 -1.59
C MET A 21 1.24 5.82 -2.13
N ASP A 22 1.09 7.14 -2.27
CA ASP A 22 -0.12 7.77 -2.80
C ASP A 22 -0.44 7.34 -4.23
N ARG A 23 0.59 7.27 -5.09
CA ARG A 23 0.42 6.82 -6.49
C ARG A 23 0.04 5.34 -6.56
N TRP A 24 0.61 4.53 -5.68
CA TRP A 24 0.24 3.13 -5.55
C TRP A 24 -1.21 3.00 -5.08
N ILE A 25 -1.62 3.72 -4.03
CA ILE A 25 -3.00 3.74 -3.52
C ILE A 25 -3.98 4.17 -4.64
N ALA A 26 -3.71 5.28 -5.31
CA ALA A 26 -4.56 5.77 -6.39
C ALA A 26 -4.73 4.75 -7.54
N ALA A 27 -3.65 4.03 -7.88
CA ALA A 27 -3.66 3.04 -8.94
C ALA A 27 -4.35 1.72 -8.54
N THR A 28 -4.21 1.28 -7.30
CA THR A 28 -4.71 -0.02 -6.83
C THR A 28 -6.09 0.08 -6.17
N HIS A 29 -6.38 1.18 -5.49
CA HIS A 29 -7.61 1.37 -4.71
C HIS A 29 -8.52 2.49 -5.25
N GLY A 30 -8.11 3.23 -6.26
CA GLY A 30 -8.90 4.31 -6.88
C GLY A 30 -10.26 3.85 -7.41
N ALA A 31 -10.37 2.61 -7.89
CA ALA A 31 -11.65 2.06 -8.34
C ALA A 31 -12.63 1.84 -7.17
N ALA A 32 -12.15 1.40 -6.01
CA ALA A 32 -12.97 1.25 -4.80
C ALA A 32 -13.45 2.62 -4.30
N LEU A 33 -12.56 3.60 -4.23
CA LEU A 33 -12.91 4.99 -3.90
C LEU A 33 -13.96 5.58 -4.86
N ARG A 34 -13.89 5.31 -6.17
CA ARG A 34 -14.92 5.78 -7.11
C ARG A 34 -16.29 5.15 -6.87
N ARG A 35 -16.32 3.88 -6.47
CA ARG A 35 -17.59 3.15 -6.21
C ARG A 35 -18.22 3.50 -4.87
N ALA A 36 -17.41 3.92 -3.89
CA ALA A 36 -17.93 4.29 -2.58
C ALA A 36 -18.94 5.45 -2.70
N ALA A 37 -20.04 5.36 -1.95
CA ALA A 37 -21.06 6.41 -1.92
C ALA A 37 -20.47 7.73 -1.38
N THR A 38 -19.71 7.62 -0.30
CA THR A 38 -18.99 8.73 0.34
C THR A 38 -17.52 8.34 0.49
N PRO A 39 -16.69 8.52 -0.59
CA PRO A 39 -15.29 8.10 -0.55
C PRO A 39 -14.49 8.95 0.45
N LEU A 40 -14.24 8.39 1.63
CA LEU A 40 -13.52 9.02 2.72
C LEU A 40 -12.14 8.37 2.89
N ALA A 41 -11.09 9.20 2.83
CA ALA A 41 -9.74 8.81 3.17
C ALA A 41 -9.25 9.53 4.43
N VAL A 42 -8.48 8.84 5.25
CA VAL A 42 -7.86 9.38 6.46
C VAL A 42 -6.34 9.37 6.30
N ASP A 43 -5.69 10.50 6.57
CA ASP A 43 -4.25 10.60 6.77
C ASP A 43 -3.97 10.65 8.26
N LEU A 44 -3.61 9.50 8.82
CA LEU A 44 -3.41 9.35 10.26
C LEU A 44 -1.97 9.68 10.64
N GLY A 45 -1.81 10.64 11.56
CA GLY A 45 -0.51 11.10 12.03
C GLY A 45 0.26 11.86 10.95
N TYR A 46 -0.36 12.86 10.33
CA TYR A 46 0.27 13.65 9.26
C TYR A 46 1.51 14.45 9.72
N GLY A 47 1.69 14.60 11.05
CA GLY A 47 2.90 15.19 11.64
C GLY A 47 2.86 16.71 11.75
N ALA A 48 4.04 17.35 11.77
CA ALA A 48 4.19 18.77 12.07
C ALA A 48 3.60 19.72 11.01
N ALA A 49 3.38 19.25 9.78
CA ALA A 49 2.80 20.05 8.71
C ALA A 49 1.85 19.19 7.85
N PRO A 50 0.76 19.77 7.32
CA PRO A 50 -0.31 19.02 6.66
C PRO A 50 -0.01 18.60 5.22
N TRP A 51 1.24 18.69 4.77
CA TRP A 51 1.63 18.43 3.37
C TRP A 51 1.16 17.07 2.86
N THR A 52 1.27 16.04 3.71
CA THR A 52 0.91 14.68 3.31
C THR A 52 -0.60 14.55 3.07
N ALA A 53 -1.43 15.18 3.89
CA ALA A 53 -2.89 15.19 3.73
C ALA A 53 -3.32 15.98 2.46
N VAL A 54 -2.71 17.15 2.24
CA VAL A 54 -2.95 17.98 1.03
C VAL A 54 -2.58 17.21 -0.23
N GLU A 55 -1.43 16.55 -0.24
CA GLU A 55 -0.95 15.78 -1.38
C GLU A 55 -1.80 14.53 -1.62
N LEU A 56 -2.24 13.87 -0.54
CA LEU A 56 -3.15 12.73 -0.63
C LEU A 56 -4.46 13.12 -1.33
N LEU A 57 -5.10 14.22 -0.90
CA LEU A 57 -6.31 14.72 -1.56
C LEU A 57 -6.09 14.94 -3.05
N ARG A 58 -5.06 15.71 -3.41
CA ARG A 58 -4.73 15.98 -4.82
C ARG A 58 -4.55 14.69 -5.61
N ARG A 59 -3.83 13.73 -5.06
CA ARG A 59 -3.52 12.47 -5.71
C ARG A 59 -4.76 11.57 -5.86
N LEU A 60 -5.56 11.43 -4.82
CA LEU A 60 -6.75 10.59 -4.86
C LEU A 60 -7.82 11.17 -5.80
N ARG A 61 -7.98 12.48 -5.85
CA ARG A 61 -8.94 13.14 -6.74
C ARG A 61 -8.62 12.95 -8.23
N THR A 62 -7.39 12.68 -8.61
CA THR A 62 -7.09 12.28 -10.00
C THR A 62 -7.69 10.94 -10.38
N ALA A 63 -7.90 10.04 -9.42
CA ALA A 63 -8.48 8.71 -9.64
C ALA A 63 -9.95 8.63 -9.21
N ALA A 64 -10.37 9.40 -8.20
CA ALA A 64 -11.71 9.43 -7.62
C ALA A 64 -12.09 10.87 -7.21
N PRO A 65 -12.67 11.68 -8.11
CA PRO A 65 -12.84 13.12 -7.91
C PRO A 65 -13.65 13.54 -6.67
N ARG A 66 -14.57 12.68 -6.21
CA ARG A 66 -15.43 12.95 -5.03
C ARG A 66 -14.75 12.65 -3.69
N THR A 67 -13.49 12.17 -3.71
CA THR A 67 -12.79 11.79 -2.48
C THR A 67 -12.64 12.97 -1.53
N GLN A 68 -12.98 12.72 -0.27
CA GLN A 68 -12.72 13.60 0.85
C GLN A 68 -11.55 13.03 1.66
N VAL A 69 -10.73 13.92 2.23
CA VAL A 69 -9.61 13.56 3.11
C VAL A 69 -9.78 14.22 4.46
N VAL A 70 -9.55 13.45 5.52
CA VAL A 70 -9.44 13.98 6.87
C VAL A 70 -8.01 13.70 7.37
N GLY A 71 -7.26 14.75 7.65
CA GLY A 71 -6.01 14.65 8.41
C GLY A 71 -6.33 14.46 9.88
N VAL A 72 -5.81 13.40 10.50
CA VAL A 72 -5.97 13.13 11.93
C VAL A 72 -4.60 13.22 12.60
N GLU A 73 -4.49 14.03 13.66
CA GLU A 73 -3.23 14.19 14.40
C GLU A 73 -3.55 14.24 15.91
N ILE A 74 -2.67 13.62 16.68
CA ILE A 74 -2.84 13.50 18.14
C ILE A 74 -2.39 14.75 18.90
N ASP A 75 -1.54 15.57 18.31
CA ASP A 75 -1.08 16.82 18.86
C ASP A 75 -2.07 17.97 18.47
N PRO A 76 -2.80 18.57 19.43
CA PRO A 76 -3.77 19.61 19.13
C PRO A 76 -3.14 20.87 18.54
N ALA A 77 -1.89 21.19 18.88
CA ALA A 77 -1.21 22.34 18.31
C ALA A 77 -0.95 22.18 16.82
N ARG A 78 -0.60 20.93 16.39
CA ARG A 78 -0.45 20.61 14.97
C ARG A 78 -1.77 20.65 14.22
N VAL A 79 -2.87 20.27 14.86
CA VAL A 79 -4.21 20.39 14.26
C VAL A 79 -4.55 21.84 14.00
N THR A 80 -4.38 22.71 15.01
CA THR A 80 -4.61 24.15 14.87
C THR A 80 -3.72 24.76 13.78
N ALA A 81 -2.44 24.38 13.70
CA ALA A 81 -1.52 24.83 12.66
C ALA A 81 -1.90 24.34 11.24
N ALA A 82 -2.67 23.26 11.14
CA ALA A 82 -3.14 22.73 9.87
C ALA A 82 -4.44 23.37 9.36
N GLU A 83 -5.25 23.98 10.24
CA GLU A 83 -6.55 24.59 9.88
C GLU A 83 -6.50 25.56 8.69
N PRO A 84 -5.48 26.44 8.52
CA PRO A 84 -5.38 27.31 7.35
C PRO A 84 -5.25 26.58 6.01
N TYR A 85 -4.93 25.31 6.02
CA TYR A 85 -4.82 24.46 4.81
C TYR A 85 -6.10 23.67 4.51
N ALA A 86 -7.13 23.80 5.35
CA ALA A 86 -8.43 23.20 5.09
C ALA A 86 -9.06 23.82 3.83
N CYS A 87 -9.69 22.98 3.04
CA CYS A 87 -10.37 23.39 1.83
C CYS A 87 -11.50 22.41 1.49
N GLU A 88 -12.20 22.64 0.39
CA GLU A 88 -13.22 21.70 -0.07
C GLU A 88 -12.67 20.27 -0.20
N GLY A 89 -13.19 19.37 0.64
CA GLY A 89 -12.79 17.96 0.70
C GLY A 89 -11.54 17.68 1.53
N LEU A 90 -10.97 18.67 2.24
CA LEU A 90 -9.89 18.46 3.21
C LEU A 90 -10.23 19.15 4.54
N THR A 91 -10.25 18.34 5.58
CA THR A 91 -10.44 18.84 6.97
C THR A 91 -9.41 18.20 7.89
N PHE A 92 -9.21 18.80 9.07
CA PHE A 92 -8.28 18.30 10.08
C PHE A 92 -9.01 18.03 11.39
N ARG A 93 -8.59 16.98 12.12
CA ARG A 93 -9.22 16.57 13.37
C ARG A 93 -8.19 16.14 14.39
N HIS A 94 -8.42 16.52 15.63
CA HIS A 94 -7.69 16.02 16.77
C HIS A 94 -8.14 14.59 17.08
N GLY A 95 -7.18 13.67 17.15
CA GLY A 95 -7.44 12.26 17.43
C GLY A 95 -6.26 11.36 17.15
N GLY A 96 -6.43 10.07 17.38
CA GLY A 96 -5.43 9.02 17.20
C GLY A 96 -6.01 7.78 16.54
N PHE A 97 -5.67 6.60 17.07
CA PHE A 97 -6.10 5.31 16.50
C PHE A 97 -7.61 5.02 16.62
N GLU A 98 -8.36 5.82 17.35
CA GLU A 98 -9.82 5.77 17.35
C GLU A 98 -10.42 6.31 16.04
N VAL A 99 -9.64 7.06 15.25
CA VAL A 99 -10.02 7.64 13.96
C VAL A 99 -11.37 8.38 14.06
N PRO A 100 -11.42 9.59 14.65
CA PRO A 100 -12.66 10.29 15.00
C PRO A 100 -13.30 10.97 13.78
N VAL A 101 -13.64 10.17 12.77
CA VAL A 101 -14.30 10.63 11.53
C VAL A 101 -15.72 10.09 11.46
N PRO A 102 -16.65 10.80 10.81
CA PRO A 102 -18.00 10.30 10.58
C PRO A 102 -17.98 9.10 9.62
N GLY A 103 -18.73 8.07 9.95
CA GLY A 103 -18.83 6.88 9.12
C GLY A 103 -17.59 5.96 9.15
N ARG A 104 -17.42 5.20 8.09
CA ARG A 104 -16.34 4.25 7.91
C ARG A 104 -15.45 4.69 6.74
N PRO A 105 -14.15 4.94 6.96
CA PRO A 105 -13.25 5.30 5.86
C PRO A 105 -13.10 4.18 4.83
N THR A 106 -13.07 4.55 3.56
CA THR A 106 -12.69 3.67 2.47
C THR A 106 -11.15 3.48 2.43
N LEU A 107 -10.41 4.46 3.00
CA LEU A 107 -8.95 4.40 3.09
C LEU A 107 -8.47 4.98 4.41
N ILE A 108 -7.55 4.29 5.08
CA ILE A 108 -6.70 4.86 6.14
C ILE A 108 -5.25 4.72 5.68
N ARG A 109 -4.49 5.82 5.73
CA ARG A 109 -3.04 5.81 5.53
C ARG A 109 -2.36 6.17 6.83
N ALA A 110 -1.46 5.30 7.32
CA ALA A 110 -0.65 5.50 8.52
C ALA A 110 0.84 5.34 8.16
N ALA A 111 1.49 6.45 7.79
CA ALA A 111 2.88 6.42 7.33
C ALA A 111 3.85 6.91 8.39
N ASN A 112 4.84 6.08 8.75
CA ASN A 112 5.84 6.29 9.81
C ASN A 112 5.24 6.46 11.23
N VAL A 113 3.99 6.11 11.44
CA VAL A 113 3.29 6.26 12.72
C VAL A 113 3.72 5.17 13.70
N LEU A 114 3.73 3.90 13.27
CA LEU A 114 3.98 2.77 14.16
C LEU A 114 5.47 2.50 14.46
N ARG A 115 6.39 3.24 13.86
CA ARG A 115 7.83 3.04 14.12
C ARG A 115 8.25 3.25 15.57
N GLN A 116 7.51 4.03 16.32
CA GLN A 116 7.81 4.36 17.73
C GLN A 116 7.11 3.45 18.75
N TYR A 117 6.23 2.56 18.28
CA TYR A 117 5.52 1.59 19.12
C TYR A 117 6.31 0.30 19.23
N ASP A 118 6.01 -0.53 20.23
CA ASP A 118 6.59 -1.84 20.34
C ASP A 118 5.93 -2.84 19.36
N GLU A 119 6.64 -3.91 19.03
CA GLU A 119 6.18 -4.88 18.01
C GLU A 119 4.87 -5.56 18.41
N ASP A 120 4.70 -5.86 19.68
CA ASP A 120 3.50 -6.48 20.26
C ASP A 120 2.26 -5.56 20.21
N GLU A 121 2.45 -4.24 20.23
CA GLU A 121 1.37 -3.29 20.09
C GLU A 121 0.79 -3.21 18.66
N VAL A 122 1.60 -3.54 17.65
CA VAL A 122 1.24 -3.36 16.23
C VAL A 122 -0.03 -4.12 15.86
N ALA A 123 -0.14 -5.37 16.28
CA ALA A 123 -1.30 -6.21 15.96
C ALA A 123 -2.61 -5.61 16.52
N ALA A 124 -2.58 -5.10 17.75
CA ALA A 124 -3.73 -4.46 18.39
C ALA A 124 -4.12 -3.15 17.68
N VAL A 125 -3.13 -2.34 17.29
CA VAL A 125 -3.36 -1.10 16.51
C VAL A 125 -3.93 -1.43 15.13
N TRP A 126 -3.38 -2.41 14.42
CA TRP A 126 -3.92 -2.85 13.13
C TRP A 126 -5.37 -3.33 13.25
N ALA A 127 -5.68 -4.18 14.24
CA ALA A 127 -7.04 -4.65 14.47
C ALA A 127 -8.01 -3.48 14.71
N ARG A 128 -7.61 -2.50 15.53
CA ARG A 128 -8.40 -1.29 15.81
C ARG A 128 -8.66 -0.47 14.55
N LEU A 129 -7.63 -0.20 13.75
CA LEU A 129 -7.75 0.58 12.52
C LEU A 129 -8.55 -0.16 11.46
N CYS A 130 -8.35 -1.48 11.29
CA CYS A 130 -9.11 -2.31 10.37
C CYS A 130 -10.60 -2.36 10.74
N ALA A 131 -10.95 -2.40 12.03
CA ALA A 131 -12.33 -2.34 12.50
C ALA A 131 -13.05 -1.02 12.16
N ARG A 132 -12.30 0.05 11.88
CA ARG A 132 -12.85 1.35 11.43
C ARG A 132 -13.14 1.38 9.94
N LEU A 133 -12.51 0.51 9.14
CA LEU A 133 -12.66 0.51 7.69
C LEU A 133 -14.09 0.17 7.23
N GLU A 134 -14.43 0.64 6.03
CA GLU A 134 -15.61 0.20 5.32
C GLU A 134 -15.55 -1.33 5.13
N PRO A 135 -16.59 -2.09 5.52
CA PRO A 135 -16.58 -3.53 5.36
C PRO A 135 -16.54 -3.92 3.89
N ALA A 136 -16.00 -5.09 3.57
CA ALA A 136 -16.11 -5.64 2.23
C ALA A 136 -17.60 -5.79 1.89
N ALA A 137 -18.00 -5.34 0.70
CA ALA A 137 -19.33 -5.61 0.21
C ALA A 137 -19.52 -7.14 0.20
N ARG A 138 -20.54 -7.64 0.87
CA ARG A 138 -20.92 -9.05 0.74
C ARG A 138 -21.25 -9.26 -0.73
N LEU A 139 -20.56 -10.18 -1.37
CA LEU A 139 -20.99 -10.68 -2.68
C LEU A 139 -22.33 -11.36 -2.40
N ASP A 140 -23.41 -10.76 -2.90
CA ASP A 140 -24.70 -11.42 -2.89
C ASP A 140 -24.59 -12.62 -3.85
N PRO A 141 -24.65 -13.86 -3.38
CA PRO A 141 -24.51 -15.03 -4.24
C PRO A 141 -25.65 -15.14 -5.27
N ALA A 142 -26.69 -14.30 -5.15
CA ALA A 142 -27.84 -14.24 -6.04
C ALA A 142 -27.75 -13.10 -7.06
N ALA A 143 -26.69 -12.29 -7.08
CA ALA A 143 -26.58 -11.22 -8.09
C ALA A 143 -26.34 -11.82 -9.49
N PRO A 144 -27.20 -11.57 -10.48
CA PRO A 144 -27.01 -12.08 -11.83
C PRO A 144 -25.72 -11.50 -12.43
N SER A 145 -24.92 -12.37 -13.03
CA SER A 145 -23.72 -11.97 -13.77
C SER A 145 -24.08 -10.89 -14.80
N PRO A 146 -23.31 -9.81 -14.94
CA PRO A 146 -23.58 -8.79 -15.96
C PRO A 146 -23.61 -9.46 -17.33
N PRO A 147 -24.56 -9.10 -18.22
CA PRO A 147 -24.66 -9.69 -19.55
C PRO A 147 -23.35 -9.49 -20.30
N GLY A 148 -22.78 -10.59 -20.78
CA GLY A 148 -21.56 -10.58 -21.58
C GLY A 148 -21.77 -9.65 -22.78
N ARG A 149 -20.85 -8.71 -22.99
CA ARG A 149 -20.82 -7.92 -24.23
C ARG A 149 -20.73 -8.89 -25.40
N ALA A 150 -21.82 -8.98 -26.16
CA ALA A 150 -21.80 -9.69 -27.42
C ALA A 150 -20.80 -9.00 -28.37
N HIS A 151 -19.76 -9.73 -28.74
CA HIS A 151 -18.88 -9.33 -29.83
C HIS A 151 -19.60 -9.64 -31.15
N PRO A 152 -19.60 -8.75 -32.12
CA PRO A 152 -20.14 -9.05 -33.42
C PRO A 152 -19.34 -10.17 -34.09
N THR A 153 -20.01 -11.21 -34.48
CA THR A 153 -19.48 -12.31 -35.26
C THR A 153 -19.14 -11.82 -36.67
N THR A 154 -17.87 -11.75 -37.01
CA THR A 154 -17.40 -11.67 -38.41
C THR A 154 -16.59 -12.91 -38.75
N GLY A 155 -17.07 -13.66 -39.70
CA GLY A 155 -16.47 -14.59 -40.64
C GLY A 155 -15.40 -15.63 -40.22
N PRO A 156 -15.36 -16.79 -40.88
CA PRO A 156 -14.45 -17.86 -40.55
C PRO A 156 -13.04 -17.60 -41.09
N HIS A 157 -12.01 -17.62 -40.19
CA HIS A 157 -10.62 -17.78 -40.60
C HIS A 157 -10.10 -19.17 -40.19
N PRO A 158 -9.25 -19.80 -41.02
CA PRO A 158 -8.82 -21.20 -40.82
C PRO A 158 -7.89 -21.34 -39.62
N ALA A 159 -8.13 -22.44 -38.89
CA ALA A 159 -7.33 -22.90 -37.78
C ALA A 159 -6.01 -23.46 -38.25
N THR A 160 -4.87 -22.98 -37.76
CA THR A 160 -3.63 -23.79 -37.63
C THR A 160 -2.70 -23.14 -36.58
N GLY A 161 -2.48 -23.84 -35.47
CA GLY A 161 -1.47 -23.55 -34.47
C GLY A 161 -1.92 -23.92 -33.07
N PRO A 162 -1.12 -24.65 -32.25
CA PRO A 162 -1.50 -24.97 -30.89
C PRO A 162 -1.64 -23.68 -30.06
N ARG A 163 -2.82 -23.51 -29.45
CA ARG A 163 -3.14 -22.42 -28.55
C ARG A 163 -2.22 -22.45 -27.34
N PRO A 164 -1.51 -21.36 -27.00
CA PRO A 164 -0.74 -21.35 -25.76
C PRO A 164 -1.67 -21.56 -24.57
N THR A 165 -1.38 -22.54 -23.75
CA THR A 165 -2.04 -22.78 -22.46
C THR A 165 -1.98 -21.50 -21.63
N PRO A 166 -3.08 -21.05 -21.01
CA PRO A 166 -3.05 -19.91 -20.10
C PRO A 166 -2.14 -20.27 -18.93
N GLY A 167 -1.09 -19.47 -18.74
CA GLY A 167 -0.26 -19.57 -17.55
C GLY A 167 -1.08 -19.29 -16.29
N PRO A 168 -0.69 -19.81 -15.10
CA PRO A 168 -1.51 -19.88 -13.89
C PRO A 168 -1.74 -18.54 -13.16
N HIS A 169 -1.54 -17.39 -13.79
CA HIS A 169 -1.70 -16.08 -13.13
C HIS A 169 -2.47 -15.10 -14.02
N SER A 170 -3.79 -15.31 -14.10
CA SER A 170 -4.68 -14.16 -14.34
C SER A 170 -4.58 -13.22 -13.13
N PRO A 171 -4.30 -11.92 -13.30
CA PRO A 171 -4.34 -10.98 -12.19
C PRO A 171 -5.80 -10.78 -11.79
N THR A 172 -6.30 -11.63 -10.92
CA THR A 172 -7.46 -11.28 -10.09
C THR A 172 -7.10 -9.98 -9.38
N ALA A 173 -7.97 -8.99 -9.45
CA ALA A 173 -7.72 -7.71 -8.80
C ALA A 173 -7.29 -7.97 -7.34
N PRO A 174 -6.08 -7.59 -6.93
CA PRO A 174 -5.47 -8.04 -5.68
C PRO A 174 -6.15 -7.49 -4.43
N TYR A 175 -7.16 -6.65 -4.60
CA TYR A 175 -7.86 -5.98 -3.50
C TYR A 175 -9.37 -6.15 -3.66
N PRO A 176 -10.02 -6.98 -2.82
CA PRO A 176 -11.47 -7.12 -2.78
C PRO A 176 -12.14 -5.79 -2.41
N SER A 177 -13.43 -5.68 -2.69
CA SER A 177 -14.30 -4.59 -2.28
C SER A 177 -14.24 -4.40 -0.77
N GLY A 178 -14.05 -3.17 -0.30
CA GLY A 178 -13.94 -2.82 1.12
C GLY A 178 -12.87 -1.77 1.36
N GLY A 179 -12.79 -1.31 2.61
CA GLY A 179 -11.80 -0.33 3.02
C GLY A 179 -10.37 -0.90 3.03
N LEU A 180 -9.41 -0.01 2.90
CA LEU A 180 -7.98 -0.31 2.89
C LEU A 180 -7.25 0.49 3.97
N LEU A 181 -6.47 -0.19 4.81
CA LEU A 181 -5.42 0.42 5.61
C LEU A 181 -4.08 0.23 4.90
N VAL A 182 -3.33 1.31 4.73
CA VAL A 182 -1.94 1.28 4.26
C VAL A 182 -1.05 1.78 5.39
N GLU A 183 -0.36 0.86 6.05
CA GLU A 183 0.59 1.16 7.11
C GLU A 183 2.00 0.89 6.63
N GLY A 184 2.93 1.82 6.89
CA GLY A 184 4.30 1.59 6.47
C GLY A 184 5.25 2.73 6.78
N THR A 185 6.45 2.58 6.26
CA THR A 185 7.53 3.52 6.51
C THR A 185 8.20 4.00 5.23
N CYS A 186 8.77 5.17 5.29
CA CYS A 186 9.59 5.72 4.21
C CYS A 186 10.79 6.50 4.78
N ASP A 187 11.77 6.74 3.94
CA ASP A 187 12.85 7.67 4.25
C ASP A 187 12.36 9.14 4.19
N GLU A 188 13.21 10.08 4.58
CA GLU A 188 12.84 11.49 4.72
C GLU A 188 12.41 12.16 3.41
N ILE A 189 12.92 11.68 2.27
CA ILE A 189 12.69 12.25 0.94
C ILE A 189 11.91 11.33 0.00
N GLY A 190 11.35 10.22 0.53
CA GLY A 190 10.48 9.30 -0.21
C GLY A 190 11.16 8.54 -1.35
N ARG A 191 12.43 8.16 -1.18
CA ARG A 191 13.14 7.29 -2.13
C ARG A 191 12.89 5.82 -1.88
N ARG A 192 12.85 5.41 -0.62
CA ARG A 192 12.67 4.03 -0.14
C ARG A 192 11.44 3.92 0.72
N HIS A 193 10.59 2.97 0.42
CA HIS A 193 9.34 2.72 1.16
C HIS A 193 9.12 1.23 1.31
N VAL A 194 8.55 0.83 2.43
CA VAL A 194 7.90 -0.47 2.61
C VAL A 194 6.58 -0.25 3.33
N TRP A 195 5.51 -0.84 2.83
CA TRP A 195 4.20 -0.78 3.49
C TRP A 195 3.45 -2.10 3.43
N VAL A 196 2.61 -2.30 4.42
CA VAL A 196 1.62 -3.37 4.47
C VAL A 196 0.27 -2.81 4.06
N ALA A 197 -0.43 -3.53 3.20
CA ALA A 197 -1.82 -3.26 2.86
C ALA A 197 -2.71 -4.24 3.63
N LEU A 198 -3.65 -3.69 4.41
CA LEU A 198 -4.57 -4.47 5.24
C LEU A 198 -6.02 -4.17 4.83
N GLY A 199 -6.83 -5.21 4.85
CA GLY A 199 -8.29 -5.07 4.76
C GLY A 199 -8.95 -5.17 6.13
N PRO A 200 -10.30 -5.16 6.18
CA PRO A 200 -11.03 -5.36 7.42
C PRO A 200 -10.66 -6.67 8.15
N GLU A 201 -10.24 -7.70 7.41
CA GLU A 201 -9.86 -9.02 7.95
C GLU A 201 -8.38 -9.11 8.38
N GLY A 202 -7.58 -8.06 8.11
CA GLY A 202 -6.16 -8.03 8.47
C GLY A 202 -5.20 -7.84 7.28
N PRO A 203 -3.90 -8.15 7.47
CA PRO A 203 -2.85 -7.90 6.49
C PRO A 203 -2.96 -8.84 5.28
N ARG A 204 -2.73 -8.29 4.08
CA ARG A 204 -2.88 -8.97 2.78
C ARG A 204 -1.58 -9.02 1.98
N THR A 205 -0.88 -7.90 1.92
CA THR A 205 0.33 -7.77 1.10
C THR A 205 1.36 -6.85 1.72
N VAL A 206 2.62 -7.07 1.35
CA VAL A 206 3.73 -6.14 1.62
C VAL A 206 4.24 -5.62 0.29
N THR A 207 4.40 -4.31 0.17
CA THR A 207 4.98 -3.67 -1.01
C THR A 207 6.31 -3.03 -0.66
N PHE A 208 7.34 -3.39 -1.41
CA PHE A 208 8.65 -2.77 -1.41
C PHE A 208 8.73 -1.80 -2.58
N ALA A 209 9.09 -0.55 -2.33
CA ALA A 209 9.11 0.48 -3.36
C ALA A 209 10.33 1.36 -3.24
N THR A 210 10.95 1.66 -4.40
CA THR A 210 12.15 2.46 -4.47
C THR A 210 12.15 3.42 -5.65
N ARG A 211 12.91 4.50 -5.54
CA ARG A 211 13.34 5.26 -6.72
C ARG A 211 14.39 4.41 -7.45
N LEU A 212 14.07 4.01 -8.67
CA LEU A 212 15.01 3.26 -9.50
C LEU A 212 16.35 3.98 -9.60
N GLY A 213 17.45 3.26 -9.41
CA GLY A 213 18.80 3.80 -9.35
C GLY A 213 19.24 4.37 -8.00
N SER A 214 18.43 4.24 -6.94
CA SER A 214 18.80 4.69 -5.58
C SER A 214 19.12 3.54 -4.61
N LEU A 215 19.17 2.30 -5.09
CA LEU A 215 19.55 1.13 -4.32
C LEU A 215 20.86 0.56 -4.84
N ASP A 216 21.75 0.22 -3.94
CA ASP A 216 22.89 -0.64 -4.23
C ASP A 216 22.42 -2.09 -4.34
N ARG A 217 21.55 -2.49 -3.42
CA ARG A 217 20.89 -3.80 -3.38
C ARG A 217 19.48 -3.70 -2.79
N PRO A 218 18.57 -4.63 -3.12
CA PRO A 218 17.21 -4.64 -2.60
C PRO A 218 17.10 -4.69 -1.07
N SER A 219 18.01 -5.40 -0.38
CA SER A 219 18.02 -5.47 1.08
C SER A 219 18.25 -4.13 1.78
N ASP A 220 18.68 -3.08 1.07
CA ASP A 220 18.70 -1.70 1.60
C ASP A 220 17.29 -1.22 2.02
N LEU A 221 16.24 -1.83 1.48
CA LEU A 221 14.86 -1.57 1.88
C LEU A 221 14.52 -2.10 3.27
N ALA A 222 15.35 -2.98 3.85
CA ALA A 222 15.16 -3.49 5.21
C ALA A 222 15.09 -2.37 6.26
N GLU A 223 15.82 -1.27 6.07
CA GLU A 223 15.75 -0.10 6.95
C GLU A 223 14.35 0.53 7.02
N ARG A 224 13.51 0.23 6.05
CA ARG A 224 12.15 0.77 5.92
C ARG A 224 11.08 -0.28 6.16
N LEU A 225 11.44 -1.45 6.65
CA LEU A 225 10.44 -2.45 7.07
C LEU A 225 9.51 -1.84 8.12
N PRO A 226 8.19 -2.07 8.02
CA PRO A 226 7.23 -1.75 9.07
C PRO A 226 7.59 -2.41 10.40
N LYS A 227 7.09 -1.86 11.50
CA LYS A 227 7.44 -2.35 12.84
C LYS A 227 7.16 -3.85 13.03
N ALA A 228 6.11 -4.37 12.41
CA ALA A 228 5.79 -5.80 12.42
C ALA A 228 6.85 -6.71 11.78
N LEU A 229 7.77 -6.17 10.99
CA LEU A 229 8.76 -6.96 10.23
C LEU A 229 10.21 -6.60 10.52
N ILE A 230 10.49 -5.39 11.05
CA ILE A 230 11.87 -4.90 11.14
C ILE A 230 12.73 -5.75 12.07
N HIS A 231 12.20 -6.20 13.21
CA HIS A 231 12.89 -7.05 14.16
C HIS A 231 12.90 -8.53 13.74
N ARG A 232 12.10 -8.88 12.75
CA ARG A 232 12.03 -10.21 12.13
C ARG A 232 13.01 -10.39 10.97
N ASN A 233 13.79 -9.36 10.63
CA ASN A 233 14.82 -9.50 9.60
C ASN A 233 16.08 -10.19 10.15
N VAL A 234 15.92 -11.41 10.62
CA VAL A 234 16.96 -12.27 11.20
C VAL A 234 16.93 -13.67 10.56
N PRO A 235 18.07 -14.41 10.53
CA PRO A 235 18.11 -15.76 9.97
C PRO A 235 17.00 -16.66 10.54
N GLY A 236 16.34 -17.40 9.65
CA GLY A 236 15.19 -18.26 10.01
C GLY A 236 13.82 -17.63 9.76
N GLU A 237 13.72 -16.32 9.71
CA GLU A 237 12.45 -15.61 9.42
C GLU A 237 12.20 -15.43 7.92
N PRO A 238 10.91 -15.48 7.49
CA PRO A 238 10.55 -15.38 6.07
C PRO A 238 10.99 -14.09 5.40
N VAL A 239 10.84 -12.94 6.06
CA VAL A 239 11.24 -11.64 5.50
C VAL A 239 12.75 -11.57 5.25
N HIS A 240 13.56 -12.19 6.11
CA HIS A 240 15.01 -12.28 5.92
C HIS A 240 15.34 -13.16 4.69
N ALA A 241 14.70 -14.31 4.56
CA ALA A 241 14.87 -15.18 3.41
C ALA A 241 14.47 -14.47 2.11
N PHE A 242 13.35 -13.74 2.11
CA PHE A 242 12.92 -12.94 0.97
C PHE A 242 13.96 -11.90 0.55
N LEU A 243 14.47 -11.10 1.48
CA LEU A 243 15.46 -10.06 1.17
C LEU A 243 16.77 -10.65 0.64
N ARG A 244 17.22 -11.77 1.20
CA ARG A 244 18.40 -12.53 0.72
C ARG A 244 18.18 -13.01 -0.72
N ASP A 245 17.03 -13.58 -1.04
CA ASP A 245 16.71 -14.09 -2.38
C ASP A 245 16.50 -12.94 -3.37
N PHE A 246 15.98 -11.80 -2.89
CA PHE A 246 15.88 -10.58 -3.67
C PHE A 246 17.26 -10.04 -4.06
N ASP A 247 18.22 -10.01 -3.12
CA ASP A 247 19.62 -9.63 -3.41
C ASP A 247 20.28 -10.59 -4.40
N ARG A 248 20.02 -11.90 -4.27
CA ARG A 248 20.53 -12.92 -5.22
C ARG A 248 19.98 -12.67 -6.63
N ALA A 249 18.67 -12.44 -6.76
CA ALA A 249 18.04 -12.12 -8.04
C ALA A 249 18.57 -10.80 -8.63
N TRP A 250 18.85 -9.81 -7.78
CA TRP A 250 19.45 -8.54 -8.20
C TRP A 250 20.88 -8.68 -8.70
N ALA A 251 21.68 -9.51 -8.04
CA ALA A 251 23.04 -9.83 -8.48
C ALA A 251 23.03 -10.57 -9.82
N ALA A 252 22.15 -11.56 -9.99
CA ALA A 252 21.98 -12.27 -11.25
C ALA A 252 21.50 -11.36 -12.39
N ALA A 253 20.74 -10.31 -12.08
CA ALA A 253 20.28 -9.32 -13.06
C ALA A 253 21.31 -8.20 -13.34
N ALA A 254 22.55 -8.28 -12.82
CA ALA A 254 23.57 -7.26 -13.01
C ALA A 254 23.87 -6.94 -14.51
N PRO A 255 23.92 -7.92 -15.45
CA PRO A 255 24.15 -7.64 -16.88
C PRO A 255 23.11 -6.68 -17.48
N TYR A 256 21.89 -6.66 -16.94
CA TYR A 256 20.83 -5.77 -17.43
C TYR A 256 20.97 -4.31 -16.97
N ALA A 257 21.95 -4.00 -16.12
CA ALA A 257 22.25 -2.62 -15.71
C ALA A 257 22.64 -1.73 -16.90
N SER A 258 23.26 -2.28 -17.94
CA SER A 258 23.60 -1.57 -19.19
C SER A 258 22.36 -1.04 -19.93
N TYR A 259 21.19 -1.68 -19.73
CA TYR A 259 19.90 -1.23 -20.27
C TYR A 259 19.14 -0.30 -19.29
N GLY A 260 19.78 0.11 -18.21
CA GLY A 260 19.28 1.01 -17.18
C GLY A 260 18.63 0.32 -15.99
N ALA A 261 18.58 1.05 -14.87
CA ALA A 261 18.11 0.56 -13.57
C ALA A 261 16.69 -0.07 -13.62
N ARG A 262 15.81 0.46 -14.50
CA ARG A 262 14.46 -0.07 -14.67
C ARG A 262 14.46 -1.49 -15.25
N GLN A 263 15.31 -1.77 -16.24
CA GLN A 263 15.37 -3.09 -16.85
C GLN A 263 15.97 -4.10 -15.87
N ARG A 264 17.03 -3.72 -15.16
CA ARG A 264 17.60 -4.54 -14.10
C ARG A 264 16.54 -4.89 -13.05
N TRP A 265 15.78 -3.90 -12.55
CA TRP A 265 14.71 -4.11 -11.58
C TRP A 265 13.64 -5.08 -12.10
N ILE A 266 13.12 -4.87 -13.32
CA ILE A 266 12.10 -5.75 -13.91
C ILE A 266 12.61 -7.20 -14.03
N ARG A 267 13.86 -7.39 -14.43
CA ARG A 267 14.47 -8.73 -14.53
C ARG A 267 14.62 -9.37 -13.15
N THR A 268 15.04 -8.61 -12.17
CA THR A 268 15.11 -9.05 -10.77
C THR A 268 13.77 -9.56 -10.28
N ILE A 269 12.70 -8.75 -10.41
CA ILE A 269 11.37 -9.14 -9.94
C ILE A 269 10.84 -10.36 -10.70
N ARG A 270 11.08 -10.45 -12.00
CA ARG A 270 10.68 -11.63 -12.79
C ARG A 270 11.35 -12.91 -12.31
N ALA A 271 12.63 -12.85 -11.95
CA ALA A 271 13.32 -13.99 -11.34
C ALA A 271 12.76 -14.31 -9.95
N LEU A 272 12.58 -13.29 -9.12
CA LEU A 272 12.03 -13.44 -7.77
C LEU A 272 10.62 -14.05 -7.76
N SER A 273 9.79 -13.72 -8.76
CA SER A 273 8.41 -14.22 -8.87
C SER A 273 8.30 -15.71 -9.18
N ALA A 274 9.41 -16.40 -9.47
CA ALA A 274 9.41 -17.85 -9.61
C ALA A 274 9.27 -18.56 -8.26
N ASP A 275 9.85 -17.98 -7.20
CA ASP A 275 9.91 -18.59 -5.87
C ASP A 275 9.01 -17.90 -4.84
N TRP A 276 8.63 -16.65 -5.10
CA TRP A 276 7.85 -15.82 -4.18
C TRP A 276 6.51 -15.39 -4.79
N PRO A 277 5.42 -15.35 -3.99
CA PRO A 277 4.08 -15.02 -4.47
C PRO A 277 3.94 -13.51 -4.72
N VAL A 278 4.57 -13.01 -5.78
CA VAL A 278 4.44 -11.64 -6.26
C VAL A 278 3.02 -11.42 -6.80
N ARG A 279 2.36 -10.36 -6.34
CA ARG A 279 0.93 -10.07 -6.58
C ARG A 279 0.69 -8.97 -7.61
N ASP A 280 1.72 -8.25 -8.01
CA ASP A 280 1.63 -7.19 -9.02
C ASP A 280 2.36 -7.59 -10.32
N GLY A 281 2.20 -6.76 -11.35
CA GLY A 281 2.76 -7.01 -12.67
C GLY A 281 3.72 -5.91 -13.12
N VAL A 282 4.20 -6.06 -14.35
CA VAL A 282 5.22 -5.21 -14.98
C VAL A 282 4.89 -3.71 -14.92
N SER A 283 3.61 -3.33 -14.95
CA SER A 283 3.18 -1.92 -14.83
C SER A 283 3.62 -1.29 -13.52
N ARG A 284 3.55 -2.04 -12.39
CA ARG A 284 4.01 -1.60 -11.07
C ARG A 284 5.51 -1.72 -10.95
N TRP A 285 6.12 -2.79 -11.47
CA TRP A 285 7.56 -2.97 -11.48
C TRP A 285 8.29 -1.82 -12.18
N ARG A 286 7.72 -1.29 -13.27
CA ARG A 286 8.26 -0.10 -13.98
C ARG A 286 8.30 1.16 -13.10
N GLN A 287 7.52 1.20 -12.02
CA GLN A 287 7.49 2.28 -11.04
C GLN A 287 8.49 2.07 -9.88
N GLY A 288 9.23 0.95 -9.89
CA GLY A 288 10.14 0.57 -8.81
C GLY A 288 9.43 -0.05 -7.62
N GLU A 289 8.32 -0.77 -7.86
CA GLU A 289 7.50 -1.41 -6.84
C GLU A 289 7.48 -2.91 -7.06
N VAL A 290 7.37 -3.67 -5.97
CA VAL A 290 7.06 -5.09 -5.95
C VAL A 290 6.19 -5.39 -4.74
N THR A 291 5.07 -6.08 -4.99
CA THR A 291 4.09 -6.45 -3.96
C THR A 291 4.08 -7.96 -3.79
N VAL A 292 4.25 -8.42 -2.55
CA VAL A 292 4.30 -9.83 -2.17
C VAL A 292 3.15 -10.14 -1.21
N ALA A 293 2.60 -11.34 -1.27
CA ALA A 293 1.58 -11.79 -0.34
C ALA A 293 2.09 -11.75 1.10
N TRP A 294 1.27 -11.23 2.04
CA TRP A 294 1.64 -11.12 3.45
C TRP A 294 2.03 -12.48 4.06
N GLU A 295 1.25 -13.53 3.79
CA GLU A 295 1.45 -14.86 4.34
C GLU A 295 2.83 -15.45 4.06
N ALA A 296 3.47 -15.01 2.98
CA ALA A 296 4.82 -15.45 2.63
C ALA A 296 5.92 -14.73 3.42
N LEU A 297 5.61 -13.57 4.03
CA LEU A 297 6.56 -12.74 4.78
C LEU A 297 6.20 -12.62 6.27
N ALA A 298 5.00 -13.09 6.64
CA ALA A 298 4.51 -13.01 8.01
C ALA A 298 5.49 -13.66 8.98
N PRO A 299 5.70 -13.06 10.17
CA PRO A 299 6.53 -13.65 11.21
C PRO A 299 6.08 -15.07 11.55
N ARG A 300 7.03 -15.96 11.73
CA ARG A 300 6.75 -17.28 12.30
C ARG A 300 6.61 -17.07 13.81
N PHE A 301 5.40 -17.22 14.31
CA PHE A 301 5.22 -17.34 15.75
C PHE A 301 5.87 -18.65 16.15
N GLY A 302 6.97 -18.57 16.92
CA GLY A 302 7.58 -19.75 17.51
C GLY A 302 6.53 -20.47 18.33
N GLY A 303 6.32 -21.77 18.03
CA GLY A 303 5.53 -22.67 18.86
C GLY A 303 6.22 -22.90 20.20
#